data_6a1a68061eea709987a8ef83f3247ce1
#
_entry.id   6a1a68061eea709987a8ef83f3247ce1
#
_cell.length_a   1.000
_cell.length_b   1.000
_cell.length_c   1.000
_cell.angle_alpha   90.00
_cell.angle_beta   90.00
_cell.angle_gamma   90.00
#
_symmetry.space_group_name_H-M   'P 1'
#
loop_
_entity.id
_entity.type
_entity.pdbx_description
1 polymer ?
#
loop_
_entity_poly.entity_id
_entity_poly.type
_entity_poly.pdbx_seq_one_letter_code
_entity_poly.pdbx_strand_id
1 'polypeptide(L)'
;MIFAIVLVLLVIGSVLFHFLSPWYLTPLASNWSSIDDALDITFWVTGTVFVLVNLFMAYCVIKFRYKKSRRAHYQPENKKLEIWLTVFTSIGVAAMLTPGLYVWADFVNPPEDADTFEIIGKQWSWSYRFPGEDGALGTIDTRHISSDNPFGMNPDDPNGQDDILVSSNEVHLPINRPVVALLRSNDVLHDFAVAQFRVKMDMVPGAVTQMWFTPTKLGRYDALCEELCGMGHYTMRGYVVVDEESDFKAWLKTHPTYAQTVSGVGAAAATVGLSMVEQGRMLAESGACMACHTTDGSTGLGPTWQGLFGKTETLADGTTIVVDEDYLKESILNPSAKIVQGFAPVMPPGNYTDAELDALITYIKDGLGEDSE
;
A
#
# COMPACT_ATOMS: atom_id res chain seq x y z
N MET A 1 -4.93 -48.40 -7.02
CA MET A 1 -4.38 -47.93 -8.31
C MET A 1 -4.78 -46.49 -8.58
N ILE A 2 -6.07 -46.15 -8.54
CA ILE A 2 -6.56 -44.76 -8.82
C ILE A 2 -5.84 -43.74 -7.93
N PHE A 3 -5.74 -43.95 -6.63
CA PHE A 3 -5.08 -43.03 -5.71
C PHE A 3 -3.60 -42.76 -6.09
N ALA A 4 -2.85 -43.79 -6.48
CA ALA A 4 -1.47 -43.63 -6.93
C ALA A 4 -1.39 -42.82 -8.25
N ILE A 5 -2.34 -43.04 -9.16
CA ILE A 5 -2.41 -42.24 -10.40
C ILE A 5 -2.70 -40.79 -10.07
N VAL A 6 -3.65 -40.49 -9.15
CA VAL A 6 -3.95 -39.13 -8.71
C VAL A 6 -2.72 -38.43 -8.13
N LEU A 7 -1.94 -39.10 -7.27
CA LEU A 7 -0.70 -38.56 -6.70
C LEU A 7 0.32 -38.19 -7.79
N VAL A 8 0.51 -39.09 -8.78
CA VAL A 8 1.44 -38.83 -9.89
C VAL A 8 0.97 -37.66 -10.76
N LEU A 9 -0.33 -37.60 -11.07
CA LEU A 9 -0.92 -36.50 -11.85
C LEU A 9 -0.84 -35.17 -11.09
N LEU A 10 -1.02 -35.18 -9.77
CA LEU A 10 -0.86 -34.01 -8.91
C LEU A 10 0.59 -33.47 -8.97
N VAL A 11 1.58 -34.37 -8.86
CA VAL A 11 3.00 -33.98 -8.98
C VAL A 11 3.27 -33.38 -10.37
N ILE A 12 2.86 -34.05 -11.44
CA ILE A 12 3.07 -33.56 -12.80
C ILE A 12 2.37 -32.21 -13.01
N GLY A 13 1.11 -32.09 -12.58
CA GLY A 13 0.34 -30.86 -12.69
C GLY A 13 0.98 -29.70 -11.93
N SER A 14 1.45 -29.94 -10.70
CA SER A 14 2.12 -28.90 -9.89
C SER A 14 3.44 -28.45 -10.51
N VAL A 15 4.26 -29.38 -10.99
CA VAL A 15 5.53 -29.05 -11.67
C VAL A 15 5.28 -28.30 -12.97
N LEU A 16 4.33 -28.74 -13.79
CA LEU A 16 3.96 -28.01 -15.02
C LEU A 16 3.41 -26.63 -14.71
N PHE A 17 2.55 -26.49 -13.71
CA PHE A 17 2.04 -25.19 -13.27
C PHE A 17 3.17 -24.26 -12.86
N HIS A 18 4.13 -24.73 -12.06
CA HIS A 18 5.27 -23.94 -11.61
C HIS A 18 6.08 -23.37 -12.78
N PHE A 19 6.36 -24.18 -13.82
CA PHE A 19 7.21 -23.75 -14.93
C PHE A 19 6.46 -23.06 -16.08
N LEU A 20 5.16 -23.29 -16.24
CA LEU A 20 4.38 -22.76 -17.37
C LEU A 20 3.45 -21.60 -16.98
N SER A 21 3.18 -21.40 -15.69
CA SER A 21 2.30 -20.33 -15.24
C SER A 21 3.07 -19.00 -15.10
N PRO A 22 2.45 -17.86 -15.44
CA PRO A 22 3.07 -16.53 -15.32
C PRO A 22 2.99 -15.95 -13.88
N TRP A 23 2.98 -16.75 -12.86
CA TRP A 23 2.85 -16.34 -11.45
C TRP A 23 4.12 -15.77 -10.81
N TYR A 24 5.14 -15.53 -11.59
CA TYR A 24 6.43 -15.05 -11.12
C TYR A 24 6.34 -13.70 -10.40
N LEU A 25 7.31 -13.46 -9.50
CA LEU A 25 7.50 -12.19 -8.82
C LEU A 25 7.63 -11.04 -9.83
N THR A 26 7.12 -9.86 -9.48
CA THR A 26 7.32 -8.64 -10.25
C THR A 26 8.83 -8.31 -10.36
N PRO A 27 9.29 -7.61 -11.41
CA PRO A 27 10.69 -7.23 -11.54
C PRO A 27 11.17 -6.45 -10.31
N LEU A 28 12.27 -6.88 -9.72
CA LEU A 28 12.88 -6.20 -8.58
C LEU A 28 13.39 -4.81 -8.96
N ALA A 29 13.13 -3.83 -8.11
CA ALA A 29 13.57 -2.44 -8.24
C ALA A 29 14.21 -1.86 -6.97
N SER A 30 14.65 -2.73 -6.05
CA SER A 30 15.37 -2.34 -4.83
C SER A 30 16.60 -3.23 -4.57
N ASN A 31 17.24 -3.00 -3.42
CA ASN A 31 18.36 -3.80 -2.90
C ASN A 31 17.97 -5.19 -2.35
N TRP A 32 16.68 -5.52 -2.24
CA TRP A 32 16.19 -6.72 -1.54
C TRP A 32 16.15 -7.99 -2.39
N SER A 33 17.14 -8.21 -3.26
CA SER A 33 17.28 -9.48 -4.01
C SER A 33 17.42 -10.70 -3.09
N SER A 34 17.98 -10.52 -1.89
CA SER A 34 18.13 -11.59 -0.90
C SER A 34 16.80 -12.20 -0.44
N ILE A 35 15.69 -11.44 -0.51
CA ILE A 35 14.33 -11.95 -0.26
C ILE A 35 13.93 -12.93 -1.36
N ASP A 36 14.14 -12.56 -2.64
CA ASP A 36 13.84 -13.43 -3.77
C ASP A 36 14.70 -14.69 -3.73
N ASP A 37 16.01 -14.58 -3.42
CA ASP A 37 16.92 -15.72 -3.27
C ASP A 37 16.46 -16.67 -2.15
N ALA A 38 16.02 -16.14 -1.01
CA ALA A 38 15.50 -16.94 0.10
C ALA A 38 14.18 -17.66 -0.27
N LEU A 39 13.31 -17.02 -1.04
CA LEU A 39 12.09 -17.62 -1.58
C LEU A 39 12.43 -18.73 -2.58
N ASP A 40 13.34 -18.52 -3.49
CA ASP A 40 13.77 -19.50 -4.49
C ASP A 40 14.37 -20.74 -3.83
N ILE A 41 15.26 -20.57 -2.85
CA ILE A 41 15.80 -21.68 -2.06
C ILE A 41 14.67 -22.48 -1.40
N THR A 42 13.71 -21.78 -0.80
CA THR A 42 12.56 -22.40 -0.15
C THR A 42 11.71 -23.19 -1.14
N PHE A 43 11.41 -22.64 -2.31
CA PHE A 43 10.65 -23.35 -3.35
C PHE A 43 11.39 -24.58 -3.89
N TRP A 44 12.69 -24.49 -4.13
CA TRP A 44 13.47 -25.64 -4.59
C TRP A 44 13.52 -26.76 -3.56
N VAL A 45 13.76 -26.44 -2.30
CA VAL A 45 13.83 -27.46 -1.23
C VAL A 45 12.45 -28.07 -0.98
N THR A 46 11.43 -27.25 -0.73
CA THR A 46 10.07 -27.73 -0.43
C THR A 46 9.43 -28.42 -1.63
N GLY A 47 9.63 -27.91 -2.83
CA GLY A 47 9.17 -28.52 -4.08
C GLY A 47 9.79 -29.90 -4.32
N THR A 48 11.11 -30.03 -4.09
CA THR A 48 11.79 -31.34 -4.18
C THR A 48 11.23 -32.32 -3.16
N VAL A 49 11.07 -31.91 -1.90
CA VAL A 49 10.48 -32.76 -0.85
C VAL A 49 9.04 -33.16 -1.21
N PHE A 50 8.23 -32.22 -1.70
CA PHE A 50 6.87 -32.48 -2.16
C PHE A 50 6.82 -33.55 -3.24
N VAL A 51 7.67 -33.45 -4.27
CA VAL A 51 7.75 -34.43 -5.35
C VAL A 51 8.16 -35.79 -4.81
N LEU A 52 9.23 -35.86 -4.03
CA LEU A 52 9.76 -37.14 -3.50
C LEU A 52 8.76 -37.83 -2.58
N VAL A 53 8.11 -37.09 -1.68
CA VAL A 53 7.14 -37.69 -0.73
C VAL A 53 5.91 -38.21 -1.48
N ASN A 54 5.36 -37.46 -2.45
CA ASN A 54 4.19 -37.90 -3.21
C ASN A 54 4.50 -39.12 -4.11
N LEU A 55 5.67 -39.14 -4.76
CA LEU A 55 6.09 -40.29 -5.56
C LEU A 55 6.37 -41.52 -4.67
N PHE A 56 6.97 -41.31 -3.50
CA PHE A 56 7.14 -42.39 -2.53
C PHE A 56 5.81 -42.95 -2.03
N MET A 57 4.83 -42.08 -1.74
CA MET A 57 3.48 -42.50 -1.38
C MET A 57 2.83 -43.33 -2.50
N ALA A 58 2.92 -42.80 -3.76
CA ALA A 58 2.41 -43.53 -4.92
C ALA A 58 3.06 -44.93 -5.07
N TYR A 59 4.37 -45.00 -4.91
CA TYR A 59 5.11 -46.27 -4.87
C TYR A 59 4.59 -47.24 -3.77
N CYS A 60 4.42 -46.73 -2.54
CA CYS A 60 3.90 -47.53 -1.44
C CYS A 60 2.48 -48.09 -1.72
N VAL A 61 1.59 -47.26 -2.25
CA VAL A 61 0.22 -47.63 -2.62
C VAL A 61 0.23 -48.74 -3.71
N ILE A 62 1.14 -48.66 -4.67
CA ILE A 62 1.26 -49.65 -5.75
C ILE A 62 1.87 -50.95 -5.18
N LYS A 63 2.97 -50.85 -4.46
CA LYS A 63 3.77 -52.01 -3.97
C LYS A 63 3.05 -52.76 -2.87
N PHE A 64 2.45 -52.06 -1.93
CA PHE A 64 1.83 -52.68 -0.73
C PHE A 64 0.32 -52.84 -0.84
N ARG A 65 -0.25 -52.73 -2.05
CA ARG A 65 -1.67 -53.00 -2.30
C ARG A 65 -2.05 -54.38 -1.83
N TYR A 66 -3.30 -54.56 -1.37
CA TYR A 66 -3.84 -55.83 -0.94
C TYR A 66 -3.72 -56.93 -2.02
N LYS A 67 -3.20 -58.07 -1.66
CA LYS A 67 -3.16 -59.33 -2.43
C LYS A 67 -3.55 -60.47 -1.54
N LYS A 68 -4.45 -61.39 -2.02
CA LYS A 68 -4.91 -62.56 -1.24
C LYS A 68 -3.78 -63.49 -0.74
N SER A 69 -2.67 -63.54 -1.48
CA SER A 69 -1.51 -64.37 -1.19
C SER A 69 -0.47 -63.75 -0.26
N ARG A 70 -0.72 -62.53 0.25
CA ARG A 70 0.30 -61.74 0.99
C ARG A 70 -0.32 -61.18 2.27
N ARG A 71 0.34 -61.40 3.40
CA ARG A 71 -0.02 -60.75 4.67
C ARG A 71 0.94 -59.66 4.99
N ALA A 72 0.44 -58.55 5.57
CA ALA A 72 1.28 -57.47 6.08
C ALA A 72 2.04 -57.95 7.32
N HIS A 73 3.29 -57.54 7.44
CA HIS A 73 4.05 -57.73 8.67
C HIS A 73 3.59 -56.65 9.66
N TYR A 74 3.22 -57.08 10.86
CA TYR A 74 2.82 -56.15 11.91
C TYR A 74 4.06 -55.60 12.60
N GLN A 75 4.34 -54.30 12.38
CA GLN A 75 5.42 -53.55 13.01
C GLN A 75 4.90 -52.16 13.38
N PRO A 76 4.30 -52.01 14.58
CA PRO A 76 3.62 -50.79 14.97
C PRO A 76 4.56 -49.62 15.22
N GLU A 77 5.81 -49.88 15.62
CA GLU A 77 6.79 -48.87 15.97
C GLU A 77 8.15 -49.17 15.33
N ASN A 78 8.80 -48.11 14.85
CA ASN A 78 10.20 -48.15 14.42
C ASN A 78 10.94 -46.89 14.95
N LYS A 79 11.33 -46.95 16.24
CA LYS A 79 11.99 -45.86 16.96
C LYS A 79 13.24 -45.31 16.24
N LYS A 80 14.00 -46.20 15.56
CA LYS A 80 15.18 -45.73 14.80
C LYS A 80 14.78 -44.87 13.60
N LEU A 81 13.79 -45.30 12.85
CA LEU A 81 13.27 -44.53 11.70
C LEU A 81 12.69 -43.19 12.16
N GLU A 82 11.90 -43.22 13.23
CA GLU A 82 11.28 -42.00 13.81
C GLU A 82 12.34 -40.99 14.24
N ILE A 83 13.38 -41.43 14.98
CA ILE A 83 14.48 -40.55 15.42
C ILE A 83 15.20 -39.97 14.22
N TRP A 84 15.57 -40.78 13.22
CA TRP A 84 16.28 -40.28 12.06
C TRP A 84 15.45 -39.33 11.21
N LEU A 85 14.18 -39.61 11.02
CA LEU A 85 13.27 -38.68 10.32
C LEU A 85 13.16 -37.37 11.07
N THR A 86 12.99 -37.38 12.39
CA THR A 86 12.94 -36.17 13.22
C THR A 86 14.24 -35.37 13.11
N VAL A 87 15.39 -36.00 13.26
CA VAL A 87 16.70 -35.36 13.19
C VAL A 87 16.93 -34.73 11.82
N PHE A 88 16.71 -35.46 10.72
CA PHE A 88 16.91 -34.92 9.38
C PHE A 88 15.93 -33.80 9.05
N THR A 89 14.66 -33.94 9.44
CA THR A 89 13.69 -32.87 9.25
C THR A 89 14.06 -31.60 10.04
N SER A 90 14.46 -31.78 11.31
CA SER A 90 14.89 -30.66 12.16
C SER A 90 16.11 -29.93 11.59
N ILE A 91 17.12 -30.66 11.10
CA ILE A 91 18.29 -30.08 10.45
C ILE A 91 17.86 -29.35 9.16
N GLY A 92 17.00 -29.95 8.34
CA GLY A 92 16.50 -29.35 7.11
C GLY A 92 15.73 -28.05 7.36
N VAL A 93 14.85 -28.04 8.36
CA VAL A 93 14.12 -26.83 8.77
C VAL A 93 15.07 -25.74 9.28
N ALA A 94 16.03 -26.10 10.15
CA ALA A 94 17.02 -25.15 10.64
C ALA A 94 17.85 -24.53 9.50
N ALA A 95 18.27 -25.37 8.53
CA ALA A 95 19.02 -24.93 7.37
C ALA A 95 18.20 -23.97 6.46
N MET A 96 16.89 -24.19 6.31
CA MET A 96 16.01 -23.30 5.54
C MET A 96 15.70 -21.98 6.27
N LEU A 97 15.58 -22.02 7.59
CA LEU A 97 15.31 -20.81 8.38
C LEU A 97 16.51 -19.85 8.41
N THR A 98 17.72 -20.38 8.36
CA THR A 98 18.95 -19.59 8.52
C THR A 98 19.08 -18.45 7.51
N PRO A 99 18.91 -18.63 6.18
CA PRO A 99 18.94 -17.52 5.23
C PRO A 99 17.88 -16.45 5.53
N GLY A 100 16.66 -16.85 5.85
CA GLY A 100 15.57 -15.96 6.19
C GLY A 100 15.87 -15.10 7.44
N LEU A 101 16.54 -15.68 8.46
CA LEU A 101 16.94 -14.93 9.64
C LEU A 101 18.04 -13.88 9.34
N TYR A 102 18.96 -14.17 8.42
CA TYR A 102 19.93 -13.18 7.95
C TYR A 102 19.25 -12.03 7.22
N VAL A 103 18.36 -12.32 6.28
CA VAL A 103 17.59 -11.29 5.57
C VAL A 103 16.76 -10.46 6.54
N TRP A 104 16.12 -11.10 7.53
CA TRP A 104 15.38 -10.38 8.56
C TRP A 104 16.29 -9.47 9.42
N ALA A 105 17.47 -9.95 9.79
CA ALA A 105 18.44 -9.17 10.55
C ALA A 105 18.86 -7.90 9.76
N ASP A 106 19.10 -8.02 8.46
CA ASP A 106 19.42 -6.88 7.60
C ASP A 106 18.22 -5.93 7.49
N PHE A 107 16.98 -6.48 7.34
CA PHE A 107 15.76 -5.69 7.19
C PHE A 107 15.45 -4.81 8.41
N VAL A 108 15.77 -5.25 9.61
CA VAL A 108 15.52 -4.49 10.85
C VAL A 108 16.66 -3.54 11.24
N ASN A 109 17.80 -3.60 10.55
CA ASN A 109 18.97 -2.78 10.81
C ASN A 109 19.31 -1.91 9.58
N PRO A 110 18.70 -0.73 9.43
CA PRO A 110 19.00 0.16 8.32
C PRO A 110 20.45 0.66 8.36
N PRO A 111 21.03 1.00 7.18
CA PRO A 111 22.33 1.67 7.11
C PRO A 111 22.32 3.00 7.89
N GLU A 112 23.47 3.34 8.52
CA GLU A 112 23.60 4.57 9.30
C GLU A 112 23.50 5.85 8.44
N ASP A 113 23.80 5.75 7.17
CA ASP A 113 23.75 6.84 6.17
C ASP A 113 22.43 6.91 5.40
N ALA A 114 21.40 6.18 5.81
CA ALA A 114 20.09 6.20 5.16
C ALA A 114 19.36 7.52 5.45
N ASP A 115 18.82 8.12 4.40
CA ASP A 115 17.93 9.28 4.53
C ASP A 115 16.60 8.85 5.18
N THR A 116 16.06 9.68 6.06
CA THR A 116 14.81 9.36 6.76
C THR A 116 13.67 10.21 6.21
N PHE A 117 12.53 9.60 5.95
CA PHE A 117 11.27 10.29 5.68
C PHE A 117 10.12 9.58 6.40
N GLU A 118 8.97 10.23 6.49
CA GLU A 118 7.80 9.68 7.17
C GLU A 118 6.63 9.47 6.21
N ILE A 119 5.90 8.38 6.38
CA ILE A 119 4.68 8.04 5.67
C ILE A 119 3.53 8.02 6.67
N ILE A 120 2.46 8.74 6.36
CA ILE A 120 1.27 8.83 7.21
C ILE A 120 0.07 8.28 6.42
N GLY A 121 -0.54 7.22 6.96
CA GLY A 121 -1.76 6.63 6.44
C GLY A 121 -3.00 7.15 7.16
N LYS A 122 -4.04 7.43 6.40
CA LYS A 122 -5.41 7.65 6.91
C LYS A 122 -6.40 7.07 5.90
N GLN A 123 -7.64 6.85 6.31
CA GLN A 123 -8.71 6.36 5.43
C GLN A 123 -9.07 7.43 4.36
N TRP A 124 -8.74 7.29 3.08
CA TRP A 124 -8.00 6.19 2.42
C TRP A 124 -6.96 6.83 1.51
N SER A 125 -5.95 7.46 2.11
CA SER A 125 -4.89 8.21 1.43
C SER A 125 -3.57 8.13 2.15
N TRP A 126 -2.51 8.50 1.43
CA TRP A 126 -1.16 8.64 1.92
C TRP A 126 -0.78 10.11 2.02
N SER A 127 0.08 10.44 2.96
CA SER A 127 0.79 11.72 3.04
C SER A 127 2.23 11.46 3.46
N TYR A 128 3.14 12.35 3.11
CA TYR A 128 4.55 12.13 3.38
C TYR A 128 5.18 13.39 3.97
N ARG A 129 6.22 13.19 4.77
CA ARG A 129 6.98 14.26 5.38
C ARG A 129 8.48 13.98 5.22
N PHE A 130 9.21 14.98 4.78
CA PHE A 130 10.65 14.93 4.64
C PHE A 130 11.30 15.92 5.59
N PRO A 131 12.50 15.60 6.12
CA PRO A 131 13.27 16.59 6.87
C PRO A 131 13.62 17.75 5.95
N GLY A 132 13.68 18.94 6.52
CA GLY A 132 14.05 20.13 5.81
C GLY A 132 15.55 20.29 5.60
N GLU A 133 16.04 21.51 5.66
CA GLU A 133 17.46 21.82 5.46
C GLU A 133 18.35 21.35 6.61
N ASP A 134 17.78 21.20 7.82
CA ASP A 134 18.50 20.73 9.01
C ASP A 134 18.70 19.19 9.02
N GLY A 135 18.00 18.45 8.14
CA GLY A 135 18.08 17.01 8.00
C GLY A 135 17.43 16.24 9.16
N ALA A 136 16.64 16.89 10.02
CA ALA A 136 16.01 16.31 11.20
C ALA A 136 14.49 16.48 11.13
N LEU A 137 13.72 15.39 11.27
CA LEU A 137 12.28 15.48 11.39
C LEU A 137 11.88 16.07 12.75
N GLY A 138 11.01 17.07 12.73
CA GLY A 138 10.41 17.63 13.94
C GLY A 138 9.51 16.62 14.65
N THR A 139 9.26 16.87 15.93
CA THR A 139 8.37 16.06 16.77
C THR A 139 6.91 16.22 16.34
N ILE A 140 6.15 15.14 16.44
CA ILE A 140 4.71 15.14 16.21
C ILE A 140 3.97 14.54 17.40
N ASP A 141 2.74 14.99 17.60
CA ASP A 141 1.86 14.49 18.65
C ASP A 141 0.42 14.43 18.13
N THR A 142 -0.26 13.34 18.42
CA THR A 142 -1.66 13.15 18.03
C THR A 142 -2.59 14.24 18.57
N ARG A 143 -2.22 14.89 19.68
CA ARG A 143 -2.95 16.02 20.26
C ARG A 143 -2.92 17.28 19.40
N HIS A 144 -1.96 17.38 18.49
CA HIS A 144 -1.83 18.49 17.54
C HIS A 144 -2.55 18.23 16.22
N ILE A 145 -3.07 16.99 16.00
CA ILE A 145 -3.80 16.68 14.77
C ILE A 145 -5.09 17.51 14.73
N SER A 146 -5.22 18.31 13.70
CA SER A 146 -6.37 19.14 13.40
C SER A 146 -6.55 19.25 11.87
N SER A 147 -7.60 19.92 11.42
CA SER A 147 -7.77 20.26 10.00
C SER A 147 -6.59 21.04 9.41
N ASP A 148 -6.04 21.94 10.21
CA ASP A 148 -4.97 22.85 9.78
C ASP A 148 -3.57 22.24 10.04
N ASN A 149 -3.51 21.15 10.78
CA ASN A 149 -2.28 20.42 11.10
C ASN A 149 -2.52 18.88 11.00
N PRO A 150 -2.81 18.35 9.82
CA PRO A 150 -3.16 16.93 9.65
C PRO A 150 -1.98 15.98 9.96
N PHE A 151 -0.77 16.50 9.98
CA PHE A 151 0.44 15.75 10.33
C PHE A 151 0.67 15.68 11.85
N GLY A 152 -0.02 16.51 12.66
CA GLY A 152 0.17 16.58 14.10
C GLY A 152 1.54 17.16 14.49
N MET A 153 2.09 18.05 13.67
CA MET A 153 3.36 18.71 13.90
C MET A 153 3.33 19.51 15.22
N ASN A 154 4.39 19.44 16.01
CA ASN A 154 4.54 20.27 17.18
C ASN A 154 4.93 21.69 16.74
N PRO A 155 4.08 22.72 16.97
CA PRO A 155 4.36 24.08 16.52
C PRO A 155 5.55 24.72 17.24
N ASP A 156 5.90 24.23 18.42
CA ASP A 156 6.98 24.76 19.24
C ASP A 156 8.34 24.09 18.95
N ASP A 157 8.37 23.07 18.11
CA ASP A 157 9.61 22.37 17.74
C ASP A 157 10.31 23.10 16.58
N PRO A 158 11.51 23.65 16.80
CA PRO A 158 12.24 24.35 15.74
C PRO A 158 12.65 23.44 14.57
N ASN A 159 12.93 22.14 14.83
CA ASN A 159 13.32 21.20 13.78
C ASN A 159 12.17 20.88 12.82
N GLY A 160 10.92 21.02 13.28
CA GLY A 160 9.76 20.77 12.45
C GLY A 160 9.37 21.93 11.52
N GLN A 161 9.95 23.12 11.70
CA GLN A 161 9.51 24.30 10.95
C GLN A 161 9.86 24.24 9.47
N ASP A 162 10.98 23.61 9.13
CA ASP A 162 11.46 23.43 7.77
C ASP A 162 11.11 22.06 7.17
N ASP A 163 10.44 21.16 7.94
CA ASP A 163 9.92 19.89 7.42
C ASP A 163 9.01 20.12 6.21
N ILE A 164 9.26 19.38 5.15
CA ILE A 164 8.50 19.49 3.89
C ILE A 164 7.30 18.54 3.94
N LEU A 165 6.12 19.09 3.72
CA LEU A 165 4.85 18.37 3.81
C LEU A 165 4.29 18.04 2.42
N VAL A 166 4.06 16.76 2.16
CA VAL A 166 3.52 16.26 0.90
C VAL A 166 2.14 15.64 1.14
N SER A 167 1.09 16.38 0.81
CA SER A 167 -0.30 15.93 0.88
C SER A 167 -0.73 15.38 -0.50
N SER A 168 -0.16 14.26 -0.89
CA SER A 168 -0.40 13.60 -2.19
C SER A 168 -0.26 12.09 -2.02
N ASN A 169 -0.97 11.32 -2.84
CA ASN A 169 -0.76 9.87 -2.92
C ASN A 169 0.50 9.47 -3.72
N GLU A 170 1.28 10.43 -4.16
CA GLU A 170 2.54 10.20 -4.88
C GLU A 170 3.70 10.78 -4.08
N VAL A 171 4.77 9.99 -3.95
CA VAL A 171 6.03 10.37 -3.33
C VAL A 171 7.18 10.08 -4.27
N HIS A 172 8.15 11.00 -4.32
CA HIS A 172 9.38 10.83 -5.08
C HIS A 172 10.54 10.47 -4.17
N LEU A 173 11.42 9.59 -4.64
CA LEU A 173 12.62 9.14 -3.92
C LEU A 173 13.82 9.09 -4.87
N PRO A 174 15.03 9.41 -4.39
CA PRO A 174 16.22 9.38 -5.22
C PRO A 174 16.70 7.94 -5.46
N ILE A 175 17.16 7.68 -6.69
CA ILE A 175 17.77 6.38 -7.05
C ILE A 175 19.10 6.16 -6.32
N ASN A 176 19.39 4.90 -5.97
CA ASN A 176 20.65 4.45 -5.35
C ASN A 176 20.97 5.11 -3.99
N ARG A 177 19.97 5.66 -3.31
CA ARG A 177 20.09 6.18 -1.96
C ARG A 177 19.30 5.29 -0.99
N PRO A 178 19.91 4.78 0.09
CA PRO A 178 19.16 4.08 1.12
C PRO A 178 18.23 5.06 1.85
N VAL A 179 16.99 4.63 2.06
CA VAL A 179 15.96 5.42 2.75
C VAL A 179 15.32 4.60 3.85
N VAL A 180 15.09 5.25 4.99
CA VAL A 180 14.27 4.73 6.10
C VAL A 180 12.91 5.42 6.03
N ALA A 181 11.87 4.65 5.84
CA ALA A 181 10.50 5.11 5.95
C ALA A 181 10.00 4.87 7.39
N LEU A 182 9.68 5.93 8.10
CA LEU A 182 8.92 5.89 9.34
C LEU A 182 7.44 5.86 9.01
N LEU A 183 6.69 4.95 9.61
CA LEU A 183 5.30 4.72 9.23
C LEU A 183 4.38 4.99 10.41
N ARG A 184 3.32 5.77 10.17
CA ARG A 184 2.29 6.11 11.15
C ARG A 184 0.90 5.97 10.56
N SER A 185 -0.05 5.67 11.43
CA SER A 185 -1.47 5.76 11.11
C SER A 185 -2.16 6.80 11.99
N ASN A 186 -3.02 7.61 11.38
CA ASN A 186 -3.83 8.59 12.08
C ASN A 186 -5.18 8.04 12.57
N ASP A 187 -5.61 6.87 12.10
CA ASP A 187 -6.94 6.34 12.37
C ASP A 187 -6.96 4.84 12.65
N VAL A 188 -6.91 3.99 11.62
CA VAL A 188 -6.99 2.53 11.73
C VAL A 188 -5.68 1.87 11.29
N LEU A 189 -5.62 0.55 11.37
CA LEU A 189 -4.49 -0.21 10.86
C LEU A 189 -4.43 -0.10 9.33
N HIS A 190 -3.27 0.26 8.79
CA HIS A 190 -2.92 0.22 7.37
C HIS A 190 -1.64 -0.59 7.19
N ASP A 191 -1.25 -0.84 5.97
CA ASP A 191 0.06 -1.37 5.60
C ASP A 191 0.54 -0.64 4.35
N PHE A 192 1.79 -0.20 4.33
CA PHE A 192 2.38 0.41 3.15
C PHE A 192 3.28 -0.61 2.45
N ALA A 193 2.88 -1.01 1.26
CA ALA A 193 3.57 -2.04 0.48
C ALA A 193 3.97 -1.55 -0.91
N VAL A 194 5.21 -1.87 -1.32
CA VAL A 194 5.70 -1.69 -2.69
C VAL A 194 6.28 -3.02 -3.18
N ALA A 195 5.50 -3.76 -3.96
CA ALA A 195 5.84 -5.12 -4.37
C ALA A 195 7.18 -5.22 -5.12
N GLN A 196 7.50 -4.24 -5.98
CA GLN A 196 8.76 -4.18 -6.72
C GLN A 196 9.97 -3.90 -5.83
N PHE A 197 9.76 -3.36 -4.63
CA PHE A 197 10.83 -3.11 -3.65
C PHE A 197 10.96 -4.26 -2.63
N ARG A 198 10.04 -5.23 -2.63
CA ARG A 198 9.99 -6.34 -1.65
C ARG A 198 9.83 -5.84 -0.22
N VAL A 199 9.18 -4.70 -0.03
CA VAL A 199 8.92 -4.12 1.30
C VAL A 199 7.43 -3.99 1.54
N LYS A 200 7.05 -4.27 2.77
CA LYS A 200 5.75 -3.93 3.36
C LYS A 200 5.90 -3.81 4.87
N MET A 201 5.15 -2.91 5.46
CA MET A 201 5.16 -2.71 6.91
C MET A 201 3.83 -2.15 7.39
N ASP A 202 3.31 -2.76 8.44
CA ASP A 202 2.09 -2.31 9.10
C ASP A 202 2.25 -0.92 9.73
N MET A 203 1.22 -0.10 9.59
CA MET A 203 1.09 1.23 10.17
C MET A 203 0.09 1.16 11.31
N VAL A 204 0.62 0.96 12.52
CA VAL A 204 -0.21 0.71 13.71
C VAL A 204 -0.56 2.03 14.40
N PRO A 205 -1.86 2.34 14.63
CA PRO A 205 -2.24 3.55 15.37
C PRO A 205 -1.57 3.64 16.73
N GLY A 206 -0.96 4.80 17.01
CA GLY A 206 -0.26 5.04 18.26
C GLY A 206 1.16 4.48 18.35
N ALA A 207 1.65 3.83 17.29
CA ALA A 207 3.03 3.35 17.18
C ALA A 207 3.72 3.93 15.94
N VAL A 208 5.05 3.99 15.97
CA VAL A 208 5.89 4.26 14.79
C VAL A 208 6.56 2.96 14.42
N THR A 209 6.26 2.46 13.23
CA THR A 209 6.98 1.34 12.63
C THR A 209 7.97 1.86 11.61
N GLN A 210 8.89 1.04 11.14
CA GLN A 210 9.88 1.45 10.15
C GLN A 210 10.22 0.32 9.21
N MET A 211 10.59 0.69 8.00
CA MET A 211 11.24 -0.17 7.02
C MET A 211 12.28 0.62 6.25
N TRP A 212 13.24 -0.07 5.62
CA TRP A 212 14.21 0.59 4.79
C TRP A 212 14.43 -0.14 3.47
N PHE A 213 14.85 0.60 2.46
CA PHE A 213 15.19 0.07 1.15
C PHE A 213 16.05 1.06 0.38
N THR A 214 16.71 0.57 -0.67
CA THR A 214 17.41 1.40 -1.64
C THR A 214 16.76 1.21 -2.99
N PRO A 215 16.07 2.21 -3.56
CA PRO A 215 15.57 2.14 -4.93
C PRO A 215 16.71 1.98 -5.92
N THR A 216 16.62 1.02 -6.86
CA THR A 216 17.70 0.70 -7.81
C THR A 216 17.34 0.91 -9.28
N LYS A 217 16.08 1.25 -9.57
CA LYS A 217 15.59 1.49 -10.93
C LYS A 217 14.67 2.68 -10.97
N LEU A 218 14.90 3.57 -11.93
CA LEU A 218 13.98 4.67 -12.25
C LEU A 218 12.61 4.13 -12.66
N GLY A 219 11.55 4.86 -12.32
CA GLY A 219 10.19 4.50 -12.70
C GLY A 219 9.16 4.85 -11.64
N ARG A 220 7.92 4.51 -11.94
CA ARG A 220 6.75 4.75 -11.06
C ARG A 220 6.19 3.40 -10.63
N TYR A 221 6.09 3.21 -9.33
CA TYR A 221 5.72 1.95 -8.68
C TYR A 221 4.46 2.14 -7.85
N ASP A 222 3.57 1.16 -7.89
CA ASP A 222 2.37 1.17 -7.05
C ASP A 222 2.74 1.02 -5.57
N ALA A 223 2.20 1.92 -4.75
CA ALA A 223 2.16 1.80 -3.29
C ALA A 223 0.74 1.42 -2.88
N LEU A 224 0.57 0.29 -2.23
CA LEU A 224 -0.72 -0.30 -1.90
C LEU A 224 -0.90 -0.40 -0.38
N CYS A 225 -2.15 -0.31 0.07
CA CYS A 225 -2.51 -0.73 1.40
C CYS A 225 -2.80 -2.23 1.37
N GLU A 226 -2.03 -3.03 2.13
CA GLU A 226 -2.19 -4.49 2.19
C GLU A 226 -2.77 -4.97 3.54
N GLU A 227 -3.32 -4.06 4.36
CA GLU A 227 -4.05 -4.38 5.59
C GLU A 227 -5.45 -3.78 5.54
N LEU A 228 -6.48 -4.60 5.87
CA LEU A 228 -7.88 -4.19 5.79
C LEU A 228 -8.17 -2.97 6.68
N CYS A 229 -8.35 -1.82 6.06
CA CYS A 229 -8.53 -0.52 6.72
C CYS A 229 -9.93 0.08 6.56
N GLY A 230 -10.92 -0.70 6.20
CA GLY A 230 -12.31 -0.25 6.02
C GLY A 230 -12.82 -0.41 4.59
N MET A 231 -13.96 0.23 4.28
CA MET A 231 -14.66 0.00 3.01
C MET A 231 -13.86 0.47 1.78
N GLY A 232 -13.08 1.55 1.91
CA GLY A 232 -12.22 2.07 0.85
C GLY A 232 -10.83 1.41 0.78
N HIS A 233 -10.61 0.30 1.48
CA HIS A 233 -9.31 -0.39 1.47
C HIS A 233 -8.77 -0.66 0.07
N TYR A 234 -9.61 -1.14 -0.85
CA TYR A 234 -9.22 -1.47 -2.22
C TYR A 234 -8.89 -0.23 -3.09
N THR A 235 -9.28 0.98 -2.66
CA THR A 235 -8.99 2.24 -3.35
C THR A 235 -7.75 2.95 -2.79
N MET A 236 -7.25 2.54 -1.60
CA MET A 236 -6.10 3.15 -0.96
C MET A 236 -4.80 2.79 -1.69
N ARG A 237 -4.55 3.51 -2.76
CA ARG A 237 -3.42 3.36 -3.66
C ARG A 237 -2.64 4.66 -3.74
N GLY A 238 -1.33 4.54 -3.83
CA GLY A 238 -0.42 5.64 -4.11
C GLY A 238 0.67 5.19 -5.07
N TYR A 239 1.67 6.05 -5.24
CA TYR A 239 2.79 5.76 -6.13
C TYR A 239 4.11 6.22 -5.49
N VAL A 240 5.14 5.42 -5.69
CA VAL A 240 6.52 5.80 -5.43
C VAL A 240 7.19 6.02 -6.78
N VAL A 241 7.63 7.24 -7.04
CA VAL A 241 8.40 7.60 -8.22
C VAL A 241 9.87 7.60 -7.83
N VAL A 242 10.68 6.86 -8.56
CA VAL A 242 12.13 6.85 -8.38
C VAL A 242 12.75 7.71 -9.45
N ASP A 243 13.44 8.77 -9.02
CA ASP A 243 14.02 9.78 -9.88
C ASP A 243 15.54 9.86 -9.72
N GLU A 244 16.19 10.55 -10.66
CA GLU A 244 17.54 11.07 -10.44
C GLU A 244 17.52 12.11 -9.30
N GLU A 245 18.63 12.25 -8.59
CA GLU A 245 18.70 13.13 -7.41
C GLU A 245 18.34 14.59 -7.71
N SER A 246 18.66 15.07 -8.92
CA SER A 246 18.32 16.43 -9.37
C SER A 246 16.80 16.65 -9.46
N ASP A 247 16.10 15.66 -10.00
CA ASP A 247 14.67 15.72 -10.24
C ASP A 247 13.90 15.55 -8.93
N PHE A 248 14.34 14.63 -8.07
CA PHE A 248 13.85 14.52 -6.70
C PHE A 248 13.97 15.83 -5.93
N LYS A 249 15.14 16.49 -5.95
CA LYS A 249 15.34 17.78 -5.28
C LYS A 249 14.49 18.91 -5.90
N ALA A 250 14.27 18.87 -7.21
CA ALA A 250 13.38 19.83 -7.87
C ALA A 250 11.93 19.61 -7.43
N TRP A 251 11.48 18.37 -7.43
CA TRP A 251 10.14 17.99 -6.95
C TRP A 251 9.93 18.37 -5.47
N LEU A 252 10.88 18.07 -4.60
CA LEU A 252 10.78 18.38 -3.17
C LEU A 252 10.58 19.86 -2.91
N LYS A 253 11.23 20.75 -3.69
CA LYS A 253 11.09 22.19 -3.61
C LYS A 253 9.72 22.74 -4.05
N THR A 254 8.90 21.94 -4.72
CA THR A 254 7.54 22.32 -5.09
C THR A 254 6.55 22.22 -3.93
N HIS A 255 6.96 21.55 -2.83
CA HIS A 255 6.11 21.35 -1.67
C HIS A 255 6.43 22.35 -0.56
N PRO A 256 5.41 22.77 0.22
CA PRO A 256 5.60 23.74 1.28
C PRO A 256 6.29 23.12 2.51
N THR A 257 7.01 23.94 3.24
CA THR A 257 7.44 23.61 4.60
C THR A 257 6.27 23.76 5.59
N TYR A 258 6.39 23.16 6.78
CA TYR A 258 5.40 23.32 7.84
C TYR A 258 5.20 24.80 8.21
N ALA A 259 6.27 25.57 8.39
CA ALA A 259 6.18 27.00 8.68
C ALA A 259 5.44 27.77 7.55
N GLN A 260 5.65 27.42 6.30
CA GLN A 260 4.92 28.01 5.18
C GLN A 260 3.43 27.65 5.19
N THR A 261 3.11 26.40 5.52
CA THR A 261 1.72 25.93 5.62
C THR A 261 0.95 26.69 6.72
N VAL A 262 1.54 26.78 7.93
CA VAL A 262 0.93 27.49 9.08
C VAL A 262 0.77 28.99 8.83
N SER A 263 1.74 29.62 8.15
CA SER A 263 1.66 31.05 7.80
C SER A 263 0.70 31.38 6.65
N GLY A 264 0.09 30.36 6.03
CA GLY A 264 -0.76 30.52 4.83
C GLY A 264 0.00 30.86 3.56
N VAL A 265 1.31 31.05 3.65
CA VAL A 265 2.18 31.38 2.50
C VAL A 265 2.32 30.16 1.57
N GLY A 266 2.35 28.97 2.13
CA GLY A 266 2.50 27.71 1.36
C GLY A 266 1.31 27.43 0.45
N ALA A 267 0.09 27.57 0.97
CA ALA A 267 -1.13 27.40 0.19
C ALA A 267 -1.25 28.46 -0.92
N ALA A 268 -0.94 29.72 -0.59
CA ALA A 268 -0.95 30.81 -1.57
C ALA A 268 0.16 30.65 -2.64
N ALA A 269 1.35 30.17 -2.25
CA ALA A 269 2.46 29.95 -3.20
C ALA A 269 2.21 28.76 -4.13
N ALA A 270 1.63 27.67 -3.61
CA ALA A 270 1.27 26.50 -4.41
C ALA A 270 0.17 26.77 -5.44
N THR A 271 -0.66 27.80 -5.21
CA THR A 271 -1.79 28.16 -6.08
C THR A 271 -1.55 29.39 -6.94
N VAL A 272 -0.43 30.10 -6.76
CA VAL A 272 -0.09 31.28 -7.58
C VAL A 272 0.04 30.87 -9.05
N GLY A 273 -0.86 31.43 -9.88
CA GLY A 273 -0.86 31.19 -11.33
C GLY A 273 -1.64 29.96 -11.79
N LEU A 274 -2.14 29.13 -10.86
CA LEU A 274 -3.02 28.02 -11.21
C LEU A 274 -4.47 28.50 -11.46
N SER A 275 -5.13 27.87 -12.43
CA SER A 275 -6.57 28.05 -12.62
C SER A 275 -7.37 27.48 -11.44
N MET A 276 -8.60 27.94 -11.25
CA MET A 276 -9.51 27.39 -10.23
C MET A 276 -9.71 25.88 -10.39
N VAL A 277 -9.75 25.39 -11.62
CA VAL A 277 -9.84 23.97 -11.95
C VAL A 277 -8.63 23.19 -11.43
N GLU A 278 -7.41 23.68 -11.67
CA GLU A 278 -6.18 23.04 -11.20
C GLU A 278 -6.07 23.06 -9.67
N GLN A 279 -6.46 24.17 -9.05
CA GLN A 279 -6.54 24.26 -7.59
C GLN A 279 -7.53 23.23 -7.02
N GLY A 280 -8.72 23.13 -7.62
CA GLY A 280 -9.74 22.15 -7.23
C GLY A 280 -9.28 20.71 -7.42
N ARG A 281 -8.54 20.42 -8.50
CA ARG A 281 -7.94 19.10 -8.74
C ARG A 281 -6.94 18.75 -7.64
N MET A 282 -6.03 19.65 -7.30
CA MET A 282 -5.05 19.43 -6.23
C MET A 282 -5.72 19.20 -4.87
N LEU A 283 -6.77 19.96 -4.56
CA LEU A 283 -7.56 19.77 -3.34
C LEU A 283 -8.29 18.43 -3.32
N ALA A 284 -8.83 17.98 -4.46
CA ALA A 284 -9.46 16.68 -4.59
C ALA A 284 -8.48 15.50 -4.37
N GLU A 285 -7.27 15.64 -4.89
CA GLU A 285 -6.19 14.67 -4.72
C GLU A 285 -5.69 14.64 -3.26
N SER A 286 -5.37 15.79 -2.68
CA SER A 286 -4.89 15.90 -1.30
C SER A 286 -5.96 15.57 -0.26
N GLY A 287 -7.22 15.87 -0.55
CA GLY A 287 -8.38 15.52 0.26
C GLY A 287 -8.84 14.07 0.15
N ALA A 288 -8.14 13.25 -0.64
CA ALA A 288 -8.47 11.86 -0.94
C ALA A 288 -9.88 11.65 -1.54
N CYS A 289 -10.47 12.66 -2.16
CA CYS A 289 -11.80 12.56 -2.76
C CYS A 289 -11.86 11.46 -3.84
N MET A 290 -10.75 11.34 -4.59
CA MET A 290 -10.60 10.36 -5.67
C MET A 290 -10.53 8.91 -5.19
N ALA A 291 -10.36 8.66 -3.88
CA ALA A 291 -10.45 7.32 -3.31
C ALA A 291 -11.88 6.75 -3.37
N CYS A 292 -12.89 7.63 -3.37
CA CYS A 292 -14.30 7.24 -3.37
C CYS A 292 -15.04 7.67 -4.65
N HIS A 293 -14.65 8.79 -5.25
CA HIS A 293 -15.28 9.36 -6.44
C HIS A 293 -14.44 9.12 -7.68
N THR A 294 -15.07 8.66 -8.75
CA THR A 294 -14.43 8.46 -10.06
C THR A 294 -14.67 9.68 -10.96
N THR A 295 -13.83 9.85 -11.98
CA THR A 295 -13.94 10.93 -12.97
C THR A 295 -14.20 10.42 -14.39
N ASP A 296 -14.30 9.08 -14.54
CA ASP A 296 -14.43 8.39 -15.81
C ASP A 296 -15.81 7.73 -16.00
N GLY A 297 -16.77 7.99 -15.12
CA GLY A 297 -18.10 7.40 -15.16
C GLY A 297 -18.21 5.99 -14.57
N SER A 298 -17.10 5.40 -14.14
CA SER A 298 -17.12 4.09 -13.47
C SER A 298 -17.78 4.18 -12.08
N THR A 299 -18.22 3.03 -11.56
CA THR A 299 -18.83 2.97 -10.23
C THR A 299 -17.77 3.00 -9.14
N GLY A 300 -17.86 3.97 -8.22
CA GLY A 300 -17.02 4.09 -7.04
C GLY A 300 -17.78 3.83 -5.74
N LEU A 301 -17.15 4.11 -4.60
CA LEU A 301 -17.81 4.15 -3.29
C LEU A 301 -18.80 5.31 -3.17
N GLY A 302 -18.51 6.42 -3.85
CA GLY A 302 -19.36 7.58 -4.05
C GLY A 302 -19.78 7.72 -5.51
N PRO A 303 -20.71 8.66 -5.80
CA PRO A 303 -21.10 9.00 -7.17
C PRO A 303 -19.89 9.42 -8.00
N THR A 304 -19.88 9.02 -9.29
CA THR A 304 -18.88 9.56 -10.23
C THR A 304 -19.10 11.06 -10.42
N TRP A 305 -18.01 11.79 -10.54
CA TRP A 305 -18.08 13.24 -10.83
C TRP A 305 -18.29 13.56 -12.31
N GLN A 306 -18.03 12.56 -13.20
CA GLN A 306 -18.29 12.76 -14.61
C GLN A 306 -19.77 13.03 -14.88
N GLY A 307 -20.08 14.22 -15.40
CA GLY A 307 -21.44 14.65 -15.70
C GLY A 307 -22.34 14.80 -14.46
N LEU A 308 -21.76 14.95 -13.27
CA LEU A 308 -22.52 15.06 -12.03
C LEU A 308 -23.23 16.40 -11.89
N PHE A 309 -22.56 17.52 -12.23
CA PHE A 309 -23.14 18.85 -12.11
C PHE A 309 -24.34 19.02 -13.06
N GLY A 310 -25.44 19.56 -12.55
CA GLY A 310 -26.70 19.72 -13.27
C GLY A 310 -27.55 18.46 -13.40
N LYS A 311 -27.07 17.30 -12.96
CA LYS A 311 -27.81 16.04 -12.97
C LYS A 311 -28.91 16.05 -11.91
N THR A 312 -30.02 15.37 -12.17
CA THR A 312 -31.04 15.09 -11.16
C THR A 312 -30.72 13.76 -10.51
N GLU A 313 -30.47 13.78 -9.19
CA GLU A 313 -30.21 12.61 -8.38
C GLU A 313 -31.42 12.28 -7.50
N THR A 314 -31.65 10.97 -7.26
CA THR A 314 -32.61 10.48 -6.29
C THR A 314 -31.90 10.23 -4.96
N LEU A 315 -32.46 10.74 -3.88
CA LEU A 315 -31.93 10.54 -2.53
C LEU A 315 -32.46 9.24 -1.89
N ALA A 316 -31.81 8.80 -0.82
CA ALA A 316 -32.18 7.56 -0.11
C ALA A 316 -33.58 7.61 0.49
N ASP A 317 -34.13 8.79 0.76
CA ASP A 317 -35.50 9.02 1.23
C ASP A 317 -36.54 9.05 0.10
N GLY A 318 -36.10 8.88 -1.17
CA GLY A 318 -36.96 8.90 -2.35
C GLY A 318 -37.24 10.29 -2.93
N THR A 319 -36.72 11.35 -2.34
CA THR A 319 -36.82 12.71 -2.90
C THR A 319 -35.77 12.88 -4.03
N THR A 320 -35.95 13.89 -4.84
CA THR A 320 -35.01 14.24 -5.92
C THR A 320 -34.41 15.61 -5.72
N ILE A 321 -33.15 15.77 -6.13
CA ILE A 321 -32.42 17.02 -6.09
C ILE A 321 -31.66 17.23 -7.40
N VAL A 322 -31.55 18.50 -7.84
CA VAL A 322 -30.62 18.86 -8.90
C VAL A 322 -29.28 19.16 -8.24
N VAL A 323 -28.23 18.56 -8.79
CA VAL A 323 -26.85 18.78 -8.32
C VAL A 323 -26.40 20.15 -8.78
N ASP A 324 -26.50 21.14 -7.92
CA ASP A 324 -26.03 22.52 -8.10
C ASP A 324 -24.87 22.84 -7.13
N GLU A 325 -24.37 24.06 -7.17
CA GLU A 325 -23.26 24.49 -6.32
C GLU A 325 -23.59 24.42 -4.84
N ASP A 326 -24.82 24.78 -4.44
CA ASP A 326 -25.26 24.76 -3.06
C ASP A 326 -25.36 23.33 -2.53
N TYR A 327 -25.89 22.40 -3.35
CA TYR A 327 -25.89 20.98 -3.00
C TYR A 327 -24.49 20.41 -2.86
N LEU A 328 -23.55 20.74 -3.76
CA LEU A 328 -22.17 20.27 -3.67
C LEU A 328 -21.49 20.80 -2.40
N LYS A 329 -21.67 22.08 -2.06
CA LYS A 329 -21.18 22.67 -0.79
C LYS A 329 -21.74 21.94 0.42
N GLU A 330 -23.04 21.73 0.47
CA GLU A 330 -23.68 20.97 1.57
C GLU A 330 -23.17 19.54 1.64
N SER A 331 -23.05 18.85 0.50
CA SER A 331 -22.57 17.46 0.44
C SER A 331 -21.13 17.31 0.90
N ILE A 332 -20.27 18.28 0.64
CA ILE A 332 -18.88 18.26 1.10
C ILE A 332 -18.79 18.55 2.61
N LEU A 333 -19.51 19.56 3.09
CA LEU A 333 -19.42 19.99 4.49
C LEU A 333 -20.28 19.15 5.44
N ASN A 334 -21.42 18.63 4.98
CA ASN A 334 -22.35 17.84 5.76
C ASN A 334 -22.88 16.64 4.94
N PRO A 335 -22.02 15.68 4.57
CA PRO A 335 -22.35 14.62 3.63
C PRO A 335 -23.49 13.69 4.07
N SER A 336 -23.76 13.62 5.37
CA SER A 336 -24.87 12.81 5.91
C SER A 336 -26.24 13.48 5.80
N ALA A 337 -26.31 14.77 5.40
CA ALA A 337 -27.60 15.48 5.30
C ALA A 337 -28.46 14.97 4.14
N LYS A 338 -27.84 14.64 3.00
CA LYS A 338 -28.53 14.17 1.79
C LYS A 338 -27.70 13.05 1.13
N ILE A 339 -28.17 11.82 1.28
CA ILE A 339 -27.48 10.64 0.76
C ILE A 339 -28.10 10.23 -0.56
N VAL A 340 -27.30 10.11 -1.61
CA VAL A 340 -27.75 9.62 -2.93
C VAL A 340 -28.13 8.15 -2.85
N GLN A 341 -29.25 7.77 -3.42
CA GLN A 341 -29.76 6.40 -3.40
C GLN A 341 -28.73 5.42 -4.01
N GLY A 342 -28.49 4.34 -3.30
CA GLY A 342 -27.53 3.31 -3.72
C GLY A 342 -26.12 3.47 -3.14
N PHE A 343 -25.84 4.59 -2.45
CA PHE A 343 -24.57 4.82 -1.78
C PHE A 343 -24.70 4.75 -0.27
N ALA A 344 -23.63 4.34 0.40
CA ALA A 344 -23.57 4.28 1.85
C ALA A 344 -23.16 5.65 2.44
N PRO A 345 -23.60 6.01 3.69
CA PRO A 345 -23.25 7.28 4.35
C PRO A 345 -21.83 7.22 4.96
N VAL A 346 -20.81 7.11 4.11
CA VAL A 346 -19.41 6.90 4.52
C VAL A 346 -18.48 8.06 4.17
N MET A 347 -18.96 9.06 3.43
CA MET A 347 -18.21 10.24 3.13
C MET A 347 -17.93 11.04 4.41
N PRO A 348 -16.65 11.31 4.74
CA PRO A 348 -16.33 12.15 5.88
C PRO A 348 -16.66 13.62 5.57
N PRO A 349 -17.02 14.44 6.58
CA PRO A 349 -17.20 15.88 6.37
C PRO A 349 -15.88 16.54 6.02
N GLY A 350 -15.90 17.36 4.97
CA GLY A 350 -14.77 18.20 4.58
C GLY A 350 -14.66 19.43 5.48
N ASN A 351 -13.42 19.90 5.66
CA ASN A 351 -13.16 21.18 6.32
C ASN A 351 -12.34 22.05 5.35
N TYR A 352 -13.05 22.88 4.62
CA TYR A 352 -12.49 23.73 3.55
C TYR A 352 -12.94 25.17 3.75
N THR A 353 -12.11 26.11 3.39
CA THR A 353 -12.48 27.52 3.26
C THR A 353 -13.45 27.72 2.07
N ASP A 354 -14.16 28.82 2.04
CA ASP A 354 -15.06 29.14 0.90
C ASP A 354 -14.31 29.13 -0.44
N ALA A 355 -13.08 29.65 -0.48
CA ALA A 355 -12.27 29.68 -1.70
C ALA A 355 -11.85 28.26 -2.16
N GLU A 356 -11.53 27.38 -1.24
CA GLU A 356 -11.21 25.98 -1.54
C GLU A 356 -12.44 25.20 -2.01
N LEU A 357 -13.60 25.43 -1.39
CA LEU A 357 -14.88 24.87 -1.83
C LEU A 357 -15.22 25.32 -3.26
N ASP A 358 -15.06 26.60 -3.54
CA ASP A 358 -15.31 27.14 -4.87
C ASP A 358 -14.37 26.53 -5.92
N ALA A 359 -13.09 26.29 -5.56
CA ALA A 359 -12.13 25.61 -6.42
C ALA A 359 -12.53 24.12 -6.66
N LEU A 360 -12.86 23.38 -5.60
CA LEU A 360 -13.34 21.99 -5.71
C LEU A 360 -14.59 21.87 -6.58
N ILE A 361 -15.57 22.75 -6.37
CA ILE A 361 -16.81 22.78 -7.15
C ILE A 361 -16.52 23.12 -8.62
N THR A 362 -15.62 24.08 -8.86
CA THR A 362 -15.19 24.44 -10.21
C THR A 362 -14.54 23.23 -10.90
N TYR A 363 -13.72 22.46 -10.20
CA TYR A 363 -13.13 21.22 -10.74
C TYR A 363 -14.20 20.17 -11.07
N ILE A 364 -15.17 19.93 -10.18
CA ILE A 364 -16.27 18.97 -10.41
C ILE A 364 -17.14 19.40 -11.59
N LYS A 365 -17.35 20.70 -11.77
CA LYS A 365 -18.22 21.27 -12.79
C LYS A 365 -17.55 21.37 -14.15
N ASP A 366 -16.33 21.91 -14.21
CA ASP A 366 -15.69 22.35 -15.44
C ASP A 366 -14.39 21.58 -15.74
N GLY A 367 -13.79 20.93 -14.73
CA GLY A 367 -12.49 20.25 -14.85
C GLY A 367 -12.56 18.83 -15.40
N LEU A 368 -13.76 18.27 -15.57
CA LEU A 368 -14.02 16.91 -16.04
C LEU A 368 -14.69 16.92 -17.44
N GLY A 369 -14.46 17.98 -18.22
CA GLY A 369 -14.89 18.06 -19.62
C GLY A 369 -14.27 16.99 -20.50
N GLU A 370 -14.81 16.80 -21.71
CA GLU A 370 -14.63 15.69 -22.65
C GLU A 370 -13.18 15.38 -23.13
N ASP A 371 -12.14 15.91 -22.53
CA ASP A 371 -10.74 15.78 -22.96
C ASP A 371 -10.00 14.72 -22.11
N SER A 372 -10.46 13.48 -22.13
CA SER A 372 -9.65 12.32 -21.75
C SER A 372 -9.72 11.25 -22.86
N GLU A 373 -9.25 11.62 -24.08
CA GLU A 373 -8.81 10.66 -25.07
C GLU A 373 -7.33 10.31 -24.90
#